data_040a32e92084338fc94d72ea2ed44efd
#
_entry.id   040a32e92084338fc94d72ea2ed44efd
#
_cell.length_a   1.000
_cell.length_b   1.000
_cell.length_c   1.000
_cell.angle_alpha   90.00
_cell.angle_beta   90.00
_cell.angle_gamma   90.00
#
_symmetry.space_group_name_H-M   'P 1'
#
loop_
_entity.id
_entity.type
_entity.pdbx_description
1 polymer ?
#
loop_
_entity_poly.entity_id
_entity_poly.type
_entity_poly.pdbx_seq_one_letter_code
_entity_poly.pdbx_strand_id
1 'polypeptide(L)'
;MPKKVKAIILLSGGLDSSTTLYYAKNKGYDCHALIFDYGQRHKREISSAVVQAKRLKVPYEIIKIKLPWKGSSLLDKKAKVPTNRKMKGIPSTYVPARNTIFLSFALSYAEAIGAKVILIGANAVDFSGYPDCRPSFYEAFQKVIKEGTKAQKIKVLTPLIDLSKAEIIKLAIKLKVPLELTWSCYQGGKKPCGVCDSCRLRDKGFTSAFLGDS
;
A
#
# COMPACT_ATOMS: atom_id res chain seq x y z
N MET A 1 -8.92 4.93 30.65
CA MET A 1 -7.95 5.18 29.56
C MET A 1 -8.68 5.88 28.41
N PRO A 2 -8.13 6.90 27.77
CA PRO A 2 -8.77 7.55 26.64
C PRO A 2 -9.00 6.53 25.52
N LYS A 3 -10.16 6.60 24.87
CA LYS A 3 -10.53 5.69 23.79
C LYS A 3 -9.58 5.91 22.60
N LYS A 4 -8.89 4.86 22.16
CA LYS A 4 -7.97 4.94 21.01
C LYS A 4 -8.73 5.38 19.75
N VAL A 5 -8.08 6.19 18.93
CA VAL A 5 -8.65 6.62 17.63
C VAL A 5 -8.63 5.44 16.67
N LYS A 6 -9.79 5.06 16.14
CA LYS A 6 -9.91 4.03 15.12
C LYS A 6 -9.31 4.52 13.79
N ALA A 7 -8.55 3.64 13.15
CA ALA A 7 -7.90 3.91 11.87
C ALA A 7 -8.05 2.73 10.91
N ILE A 8 -8.39 3.01 9.65
CA ILE A 8 -8.40 2.04 8.56
C ILE A 8 -7.03 2.01 7.91
N ILE A 9 -6.48 0.82 7.70
CA ILE A 9 -5.18 0.62 7.05
C ILE A 9 -5.39 -0.10 5.73
N LEU A 10 -5.04 0.51 4.61
CA LEU A 10 -4.99 -0.17 3.31
C LEU A 10 -3.77 -1.09 3.28
N LEU A 11 -3.99 -2.39 3.43
CA LEU A 11 -2.95 -3.39 3.63
C LEU A 11 -2.83 -4.33 2.43
N SER A 12 -1.78 -4.17 1.63
CA SER A 12 -1.48 -5.07 0.50
C SER A 12 -0.54 -6.22 0.84
N GLY A 13 0.13 -6.18 2.01
CA GLY A 13 1.14 -7.16 2.39
C GLY A 13 2.53 -6.90 1.79
N GLY A 14 2.70 -5.83 1.02
CA GLY A 14 3.99 -5.33 0.56
C GLY A 14 4.74 -4.60 1.68
N LEU A 15 6.02 -4.29 1.42
CA LEU A 15 6.89 -3.59 2.37
C LEU A 15 6.24 -2.30 2.90
N ASP A 16 5.78 -1.44 2.00
CA ASP A 16 5.29 -0.10 2.35
C ASP A 16 3.99 -0.17 3.17
N SER A 17 3.02 -0.96 2.75
CA SER A 17 1.75 -1.13 3.48
C SER A 17 1.93 -1.81 4.83
N SER A 18 2.85 -2.76 4.93
CA SER A 18 3.20 -3.39 6.22
C SER A 18 3.89 -2.39 7.14
N THR A 19 4.81 -1.58 6.63
CA THR A 19 5.45 -0.50 7.41
C THR A 19 4.42 0.51 7.90
N THR A 20 3.44 0.86 7.07
CA THR A 20 2.33 1.75 7.45
C THR A 20 1.47 1.15 8.58
N LEU A 21 1.17 -0.14 8.52
CA LEU A 21 0.43 -0.83 9.58
C LEU A 21 1.19 -0.78 10.92
N TYR A 22 2.49 -1.10 10.91
CA TYR A 22 3.33 -1.06 12.11
C TYR A 22 3.52 0.37 12.63
N TYR A 23 3.65 1.35 11.73
CA TYR A 23 3.65 2.78 12.08
C TYR A 23 2.35 3.17 12.80
N ALA A 24 1.18 2.81 12.26
CA ALA A 24 -0.10 3.13 12.87
C ALA A 24 -0.25 2.50 14.27
N LYS A 25 0.16 1.25 14.45
CA LYS A 25 0.18 0.58 15.76
C LYS A 25 1.11 1.28 16.74
N ASN A 26 2.30 1.68 16.30
CA ASN A 26 3.28 2.40 17.12
C ASN A 26 2.75 3.78 17.56
N LYS A 27 1.96 4.45 16.71
CA LYS A 27 1.26 5.70 17.04
C LYS A 27 0.04 5.53 17.95
N GLY A 28 -0.29 4.30 18.34
CA GLY A 28 -1.36 4.02 19.29
C GLY A 28 -2.76 3.94 18.68
N TYR A 29 -2.91 3.91 17.36
CA TYR A 29 -4.20 3.74 16.70
C TYR A 29 -4.84 2.38 17.00
N ASP A 30 -6.18 2.38 17.08
CA ASP A 30 -7.00 1.17 17.01
C ASP A 30 -7.19 0.82 15.52
N CYS A 31 -6.30 -0.06 15.02
CA CYS A 31 -6.17 -0.35 13.60
C CYS A 31 -7.18 -1.39 13.14
N HIS A 32 -7.79 -1.15 11.98
CA HIS A 32 -8.60 -2.09 11.21
C HIS A 32 -8.04 -2.17 9.78
N ALA A 33 -7.68 -3.35 9.30
CA ALA A 33 -7.06 -3.48 7.99
C ALA A 33 -8.08 -3.79 6.90
N LEU A 34 -7.92 -3.16 5.72
CA LEU A 34 -8.62 -3.51 4.49
C LEU A 34 -7.62 -4.12 3.51
N ILE A 35 -7.94 -5.33 3.05
CA ILE A 35 -7.15 -6.11 2.09
C ILE A 35 -8.00 -6.27 0.84
N PHE A 36 -7.44 -6.03 -0.35
CA PHE A 36 -8.18 -6.13 -1.60
C PHE A 36 -7.76 -7.34 -2.42
N ASP A 37 -8.76 -8.17 -2.77
CA ASP A 37 -8.68 -9.17 -3.84
C ASP A 37 -9.41 -8.57 -5.06
N TYR A 38 -8.66 -7.91 -5.98
CA TYR A 38 -9.21 -7.20 -7.13
C TYR A 38 -8.94 -7.93 -8.47
N GLY A 39 -8.64 -9.23 -8.38
CA GLY A 39 -8.29 -10.04 -9.54
C GLY A 39 -6.83 -9.89 -9.98
N GLN A 40 -5.96 -9.42 -9.09
CA GLN A 40 -4.54 -9.33 -9.33
C GLN A 40 -3.92 -10.67 -9.70
N ARG A 41 -2.81 -10.61 -10.42
CA ARG A 41 -2.12 -11.74 -11.05
C ARG A 41 -1.85 -12.92 -10.13
N HIS A 42 -1.61 -12.66 -8.84
CA HIS A 42 -1.37 -13.68 -7.81
C HIS A 42 -1.91 -13.22 -6.45
N LYS A 43 -2.08 -14.19 -5.55
CA LYS A 43 -2.65 -13.94 -4.22
C LYS A 43 -1.61 -13.94 -3.08
N ARG A 44 -0.32 -14.01 -3.39
CA ARG A 44 0.74 -14.04 -2.37
C ARG A 44 0.72 -12.79 -1.48
N GLU A 45 0.49 -11.62 -2.07
CA GLU A 45 0.39 -10.39 -1.31
C GLU A 45 -0.79 -10.39 -0.33
N ILE A 46 -1.94 -10.99 -0.71
CA ILE A 46 -3.10 -11.14 0.18
C ILE A 46 -2.73 -12.02 1.38
N SER A 47 -2.09 -13.16 1.13
CA SER A 47 -1.62 -14.06 2.20
C SER A 47 -0.64 -13.34 3.14
N SER A 48 0.29 -12.55 2.57
CA SER A 48 1.24 -11.73 3.32
C SER A 48 0.52 -10.69 4.20
N ALA A 49 -0.48 -9.99 3.64
CA ALA A 49 -1.29 -9.02 4.37
C ALA A 49 -2.03 -9.66 5.56
N VAL A 50 -2.65 -10.82 5.35
CA VAL A 50 -3.34 -11.57 6.41
C VAL A 50 -2.37 -11.98 7.53
N VAL A 51 -1.17 -12.46 7.18
CA VAL A 51 -0.15 -12.82 8.17
C VAL A 51 0.25 -11.61 9.01
N GLN A 52 0.48 -10.45 8.38
CA GLN A 52 0.83 -9.21 9.08
C GLN A 52 -0.30 -8.75 10.04
N ALA A 53 -1.55 -8.77 9.57
CA ALA A 53 -2.71 -8.39 10.39
C ALA A 53 -2.87 -9.32 11.60
N LYS A 54 -2.79 -10.64 11.40
CA LYS A 54 -2.89 -11.65 12.47
C LYS A 54 -1.78 -11.49 13.50
N ARG A 55 -0.54 -11.28 13.05
CA ARG A 55 0.62 -11.09 13.94
C ARG A 55 0.45 -9.92 14.91
N LEU A 56 -0.14 -8.83 14.45
CA LEU A 56 -0.43 -7.64 15.25
C LEU A 56 -1.80 -7.68 15.95
N LYS A 57 -2.55 -8.79 15.82
CA LYS A 57 -3.92 -8.92 16.33
C LYS A 57 -4.80 -7.76 15.86
N VAL A 58 -4.68 -7.40 14.57
CA VAL A 58 -5.49 -6.36 13.92
C VAL A 58 -6.66 -7.04 13.20
N PRO A 59 -7.91 -6.65 13.48
CA PRO A 59 -9.07 -7.10 12.70
C PRO A 59 -8.90 -6.65 11.24
N TYR A 60 -9.32 -7.51 10.31
CA TYR A 60 -9.20 -7.23 8.88
C TYR A 60 -10.39 -7.72 8.10
N GLU A 61 -10.69 -7.01 7.00
CA GLU A 61 -11.67 -7.40 6.00
C GLU A 61 -10.97 -7.65 4.66
N ILE A 62 -11.41 -8.69 3.94
CA ILE A 62 -10.95 -8.96 2.56
C ILE A 62 -12.07 -8.56 1.61
N ILE A 63 -11.86 -7.47 0.89
CA ILE A 63 -12.80 -6.95 -0.09
C ILE A 63 -12.52 -7.60 -1.44
N LYS A 64 -13.46 -8.39 -1.93
CA LYS A 64 -13.38 -9.00 -3.27
C LYS A 64 -14.09 -8.10 -4.27
N ILE A 65 -13.35 -7.58 -5.23
CA ILE A 65 -13.88 -6.79 -6.35
C ILE A 65 -13.36 -7.37 -7.65
N LYS A 66 -14.08 -7.14 -8.73
CA LYS A 66 -13.65 -7.53 -10.07
C LYS A 66 -13.48 -6.27 -10.91
N LEU A 67 -12.28 -6.06 -11.41
CA LEU A 67 -11.96 -5.00 -12.36
C LEU A 67 -11.89 -5.62 -13.76
N PRO A 68 -13.00 -5.61 -14.54
CA PRO A 68 -13.09 -6.39 -15.79
C PRO A 68 -12.35 -5.74 -16.95
N TRP A 69 -11.95 -4.49 -16.82
CA TRP A 69 -11.20 -3.78 -17.87
C TRP A 69 -9.74 -4.24 -17.93
N LYS A 70 -9.20 -4.19 -19.12
CA LYS A 70 -7.79 -4.41 -19.43
C LYS A 70 -6.99 -3.11 -19.21
N GLY A 71 -5.71 -3.12 -19.48
CA GLY A 71 -4.86 -1.91 -19.43
C GLY A 71 -3.79 -1.95 -18.35
N SER A 72 -3.72 -3.06 -17.59
CA SER A 72 -2.64 -3.28 -16.63
C SER A 72 -2.10 -4.70 -16.73
N SER A 73 -0.77 -4.84 -16.75
CA SER A 73 -0.12 -6.16 -16.67
C SER A 73 -0.32 -6.86 -15.32
N LEU A 74 -0.85 -6.18 -14.32
CA LEU A 74 -1.23 -6.80 -13.05
C LEU A 74 -2.62 -7.44 -13.09
N LEU A 75 -3.49 -7.03 -14.02
CA LEU A 75 -4.83 -7.60 -14.20
C LEU A 75 -4.85 -8.61 -15.35
N ASP A 76 -4.15 -8.32 -16.44
CA ASP A 76 -4.08 -9.19 -17.61
C ASP A 76 -2.96 -10.22 -17.47
N LYS A 77 -3.32 -11.49 -17.21
CA LYS A 77 -2.36 -12.59 -17.08
C LYS A 77 -1.57 -12.87 -18.36
N LYS A 78 -2.09 -12.47 -19.53
CA LYS A 78 -1.40 -12.62 -20.83
C LYS A 78 -0.35 -11.52 -21.05
N ALA A 79 -0.51 -10.36 -20.42
CA ALA A 79 0.45 -9.27 -20.53
C ALA A 79 1.75 -9.60 -19.79
N LYS A 80 2.90 -9.31 -20.40
CA LYS A 80 4.21 -9.46 -19.73
C LYS A 80 4.38 -8.39 -18.65
N VAL A 81 4.81 -8.79 -17.46
CA VAL A 81 5.25 -7.85 -16.43
C VAL A 81 6.57 -7.24 -16.88
N PRO A 82 6.72 -5.92 -16.92
CA PRO A 82 7.94 -5.30 -17.38
C PRO A 82 9.13 -5.65 -16.48
N THR A 83 10.26 -5.90 -17.12
CA THR A 83 11.56 -6.12 -16.50
C THR A 83 12.56 -5.10 -17.03
N ASN A 84 13.47 -4.61 -16.21
CA ASN A 84 14.52 -3.65 -16.62
C ASN A 84 14.00 -2.37 -17.30
N ARG A 85 12.82 -1.88 -16.90
CA ARG A 85 12.24 -0.67 -17.48
C ARG A 85 13.05 0.57 -17.11
N LYS A 86 13.27 1.47 -18.06
CA LYS A 86 13.66 2.85 -17.76
C LYS A 86 12.46 3.52 -17.09
N MET A 87 12.65 4.10 -15.91
CA MET A 87 11.58 4.66 -15.06
C MET A 87 11.04 5.98 -15.62
N LYS A 88 10.45 5.93 -16.85
CA LYS A 88 9.82 7.07 -17.52
C LYS A 88 8.34 6.78 -17.77
N GLY A 89 7.49 7.76 -17.53
CA GLY A 89 6.04 7.70 -17.78
C GLY A 89 5.27 6.68 -16.91
N ILE A 90 3.99 6.52 -17.20
CA ILE A 90 3.09 5.60 -16.48
C ILE A 90 3.45 4.15 -16.89
N PRO A 91 3.76 3.26 -15.93
CA PRO A 91 4.10 1.88 -16.24
C PRO A 91 2.87 1.04 -16.61
N SER A 92 3.09 -0.03 -17.38
CA SER A 92 2.03 -1.00 -17.71
C SER A 92 1.46 -1.76 -16.49
N THR A 93 2.13 -1.66 -15.34
CA THR A 93 1.64 -2.17 -14.05
C THR A 93 0.63 -1.23 -13.37
N TYR A 94 0.42 -0.04 -13.90
CA TYR A 94 -0.61 0.87 -13.40
C TYR A 94 -1.99 0.25 -13.59
N VAL A 95 -2.75 0.11 -12.52
CA VAL A 95 -4.17 -0.24 -12.56
C VAL A 95 -4.97 1.06 -12.50
N PRO A 96 -5.73 1.41 -13.55
CA PRO A 96 -6.42 2.70 -13.63
C PRO A 96 -7.24 3.01 -12.38
N ALA A 97 -6.97 4.18 -11.77
CA ALA A 97 -7.66 4.71 -10.60
C ALA A 97 -7.75 3.76 -9.39
N ARG A 98 -6.82 2.80 -9.25
CA ARG A 98 -6.88 1.78 -8.20
C ARG A 98 -6.93 2.38 -6.80
N ASN A 99 -6.06 3.35 -6.51
CA ASN A 99 -6.03 3.97 -5.19
C ASN A 99 -7.31 4.78 -4.92
N THR A 100 -7.92 5.39 -5.94
CA THR A 100 -9.24 6.04 -5.82
C THR A 100 -10.30 5.03 -5.38
N ILE A 101 -10.38 3.88 -6.05
CA ILE A 101 -11.33 2.79 -5.72
C ILE A 101 -11.10 2.32 -4.28
N PHE A 102 -9.86 2.02 -3.92
CA PHE A 102 -9.53 1.49 -2.59
C PHE A 102 -9.80 2.51 -1.48
N LEU A 103 -9.48 3.78 -1.70
CA LEU A 103 -9.79 4.85 -0.76
C LEU A 103 -11.28 5.07 -0.60
N SER A 104 -12.08 4.90 -1.66
CA SER A 104 -13.54 5.01 -1.58
C SER A 104 -14.14 3.90 -0.70
N PHE A 105 -13.67 2.65 -0.85
CA PHE A 105 -14.05 1.56 0.05
C PHE A 105 -13.60 1.82 1.50
N ALA A 106 -12.36 2.28 1.67
CA ALA A 106 -11.82 2.60 2.99
C ALA A 106 -12.61 3.73 3.67
N LEU A 107 -13.04 4.71 2.89
CA LEU A 107 -13.85 5.83 3.37
C LEU A 107 -15.24 5.37 3.83
N SER A 108 -15.91 4.55 3.03
CA SER A 108 -17.19 3.94 3.38
C SER A 108 -17.09 3.10 4.65
N TYR A 109 -16.05 2.27 4.75
CA TYR A 109 -15.82 1.45 5.95
C TYR A 109 -15.45 2.31 7.18
N ALA A 110 -14.63 3.33 6.99
CA ALA A 110 -14.27 4.25 8.07
C ALA A 110 -15.51 4.96 8.64
N GLU A 111 -16.42 5.41 7.78
CA GLU A 111 -17.66 6.03 8.19
C GLU A 111 -18.57 5.06 8.95
N ALA A 112 -18.71 3.83 8.45
CA ALA A 112 -19.54 2.79 9.06
C ALA A 112 -19.09 2.41 10.49
N ILE A 113 -17.79 2.31 10.75
CA ILE A 113 -17.26 1.92 12.07
C ILE A 113 -16.84 3.10 12.95
N GLY A 114 -17.04 4.33 12.45
CA GLY A 114 -16.67 5.56 13.16
C GLY A 114 -15.14 5.80 13.26
N ALA A 115 -14.36 5.26 12.31
CA ALA A 115 -12.93 5.56 12.23
C ALA A 115 -12.71 7.02 11.81
N LYS A 116 -11.60 7.61 12.27
CA LYS A 116 -11.26 9.02 12.03
C LYS A 116 -10.09 9.19 11.07
N VAL A 117 -9.39 8.10 10.76
CA VAL A 117 -8.17 8.12 9.98
C VAL A 117 -8.16 6.93 9.00
N ILE A 118 -7.70 7.18 7.79
CA ILE A 118 -7.35 6.17 6.79
C ILE A 118 -5.86 6.31 6.53
N LEU A 119 -5.09 5.21 6.61
CA LEU A 119 -3.67 5.22 6.28
C LEU A 119 -3.42 4.36 5.04
N ILE A 120 -2.61 4.91 4.13
CA ILE A 120 -2.15 4.24 2.91
C ILE A 120 -0.63 4.37 2.79
N GLY A 121 0.04 3.27 2.46
CA GLY A 121 1.49 3.21 2.26
C GLY A 121 1.91 3.66 0.86
N ALA A 122 1.50 4.86 0.46
CA ALA A 122 1.96 5.46 -0.78
C ALA A 122 3.36 6.04 -0.60
N ASN A 123 4.18 5.91 -1.64
CA ASN A 123 5.49 6.50 -1.77
C ASN A 123 5.56 7.23 -3.10
N ALA A 124 5.97 8.50 -3.10
CA ALA A 124 6.07 9.35 -4.28
C ALA A 124 7.52 9.55 -4.73
N VAL A 125 8.51 9.36 -3.85
CA VAL A 125 9.92 9.72 -4.10
C VAL A 125 10.57 8.78 -5.11
N ASP A 126 10.44 7.46 -4.90
CA ASP A 126 11.08 6.47 -5.77
C ASP A 126 10.26 6.14 -7.01
N PHE A 127 9.00 6.58 -7.07
CA PHE A 127 8.10 6.16 -8.11
C PHE A 127 7.08 7.24 -8.52
N SER A 128 7.51 8.17 -9.34
CA SER A 128 6.66 9.26 -9.87
C SER A 128 5.65 8.81 -10.96
N GLY A 129 5.64 7.51 -11.33
CA GLY A 129 4.86 7.03 -12.47
C GLY A 129 3.35 6.91 -12.25
N TYR A 130 2.89 6.77 -11.00
CA TYR A 130 1.47 6.60 -10.70
C TYR A 130 0.81 7.93 -10.31
N PRO A 131 -0.19 8.40 -11.08
CA PRO A 131 -0.89 9.67 -10.78
C PRO A 131 -1.53 9.66 -9.39
N ASP A 132 -2.06 8.51 -8.97
CA ASP A 132 -2.77 8.28 -7.72
C ASP A 132 -1.84 7.95 -6.51
N CYS A 133 -0.54 8.23 -6.65
CA CYS A 133 0.45 8.19 -5.57
C CYS A 133 1.04 9.57 -5.24
N ARG A 134 0.62 10.63 -5.92
CA ARG A 134 1.14 11.99 -5.72
C ARG A 134 0.51 12.66 -4.50
N PRO A 135 1.23 13.53 -3.78
CA PRO A 135 0.65 14.31 -2.66
C PRO A 135 -0.63 15.04 -3.05
N SER A 136 -0.65 15.72 -4.20
CA SER A 136 -1.81 16.45 -4.72
C SER A 136 -3.06 15.58 -4.91
N PHE A 137 -2.90 14.29 -5.22
CA PHE A 137 -4.02 13.35 -5.29
C PHE A 137 -4.69 13.17 -3.91
N TYR A 138 -3.91 13.01 -2.86
CA TYR A 138 -4.47 12.84 -1.50
C TYR A 138 -5.11 14.12 -0.97
N GLU A 139 -4.56 15.29 -1.31
CA GLU A 139 -5.17 16.59 -1.02
C GLU A 139 -6.54 16.73 -1.72
N ALA A 140 -6.62 16.35 -3.01
CA ALA A 140 -7.89 16.34 -3.74
C ALA A 140 -8.88 15.34 -3.14
N PHE A 141 -8.42 14.13 -2.75
CA PHE A 141 -9.28 13.13 -2.12
C PHE A 141 -9.79 13.61 -0.74
N GLN A 142 -8.99 14.38 0.00
CA GLN A 142 -9.45 14.99 1.25
C GLN A 142 -10.62 15.97 1.04
N LYS A 143 -10.66 16.67 -0.11
CA LYS A 143 -11.81 17.50 -0.49
C LYS A 143 -13.04 16.64 -0.80
N VAL A 144 -12.87 15.51 -1.49
CA VAL A 144 -13.95 14.53 -1.73
C VAL A 144 -14.57 14.08 -0.41
N ILE A 145 -13.76 13.74 0.59
CA ILE A 145 -14.24 13.35 1.93
C ILE A 145 -15.10 14.44 2.54
N LYS A 146 -14.61 15.68 2.51
CA LYS A 146 -15.29 16.83 3.11
C LYS A 146 -16.67 17.07 2.48
N GLU A 147 -16.76 16.99 1.16
CA GLU A 147 -17.99 17.30 0.43
C GLU A 147 -18.93 16.09 0.27
N GLY A 148 -18.35 14.87 0.23
CA GLY A 148 -19.08 13.67 -0.17
C GLY A 148 -19.47 12.73 0.98
N THR A 149 -19.20 13.08 2.26
CA THR A 149 -19.51 12.19 3.39
C THR A 149 -20.16 12.91 4.57
N LYS A 150 -20.98 12.17 5.32
CA LYS A 150 -21.54 12.66 6.58
C LYS A 150 -20.45 12.93 7.62
N ALA A 151 -19.38 12.15 7.62
CA ALA A 151 -18.32 12.23 8.61
C ALA A 151 -17.33 13.37 8.38
N GLN A 152 -17.25 13.98 7.20
CA GLN A 152 -16.48 15.17 6.77
C GLN A 152 -15.06 15.36 7.35
N LYS A 153 -14.75 14.78 8.51
CA LYS A 153 -13.52 14.96 9.30
C LYS A 153 -12.59 13.77 9.27
N ILE A 154 -12.87 12.74 8.44
CA ILE A 154 -11.97 11.61 8.26
C ILE A 154 -10.71 12.11 7.54
N LYS A 155 -9.52 11.78 8.07
CA LYS A 155 -8.23 12.20 7.50
C LYS A 155 -7.60 11.03 6.74
N VAL A 156 -7.07 11.29 5.54
CA VAL A 156 -6.17 10.39 4.84
C VAL A 156 -4.74 10.74 5.21
N LEU A 157 -3.98 9.77 5.70
CA LEU A 157 -2.57 9.93 6.07
C LEU A 157 -1.70 9.05 5.17
N THR A 158 -0.62 9.61 4.69
CA THR A 158 0.38 8.99 3.82
C THR A 158 1.76 9.06 4.47
N PRO A 159 2.01 8.30 5.56
CA PRO A 159 3.21 8.49 6.39
C PRO A 159 4.54 8.21 5.70
N LEU A 160 4.51 7.64 4.49
CA LEU A 160 5.70 7.26 3.72
C LEU A 160 5.86 8.11 2.44
N ILE A 161 5.02 9.11 2.23
CA ILE A 161 4.89 9.79 0.92
C ILE A 161 6.18 10.46 0.47
N ASP A 162 6.91 11.04 1.41
CA ASP A 162 8.16 11.79 1.17
C ASP A 162 9.42 10.96 1.46
N LEU A 163 9.27 9.66 1.78
CA LEU A 163 10.39 8.80 2.12
C LEU A 163 10.91 8.05 0.90
N SER A 164 12.22 8.00 0.73
CA SER A 164 12.89 7.07 -0.19
C SER A 164 12.69 5.61 0.24
N LYS A 165 12.94 4.66 -0.67
CA LYS A 165 12.83 3.25 -0.34
C LYS A 165 13.80 2.83 0.77
N ALA A 166 14.99 3.41 0.80
CA ALA A 166 15.97 3.19 1.85
C ALA A 166 15.46 3.66 3.23
N GLU A 167 14.86 4.85 3.29
CA GLU A 167 14.28 5.39 4.52
C GLU A 167 13.08 4.57 5.00
N ILE A 168 12.23 4.09 4.06
CA ILE A 168 11.13 3.17 4.40
C ILE A 168 11.66 1.88 5.01
N ILE A 169 12.75 1.31 4.49
CA ILE A 169 13.37 0.11 5.02
C ILE A 169 13.96 0.37 6.41
N LYS A 170 14.68 1.48 6.61
CA LYS A 170 15.19 1.89 7.92
C LYS A 170 14.05 2.05 8.94
N LEU A 171 12.95 2.69 8.54
CA LEU A 171 11.76 2.83 9.37
C LEU A 171 11.12 1.47 9.68
N ALA A 172 11.00 0.58 8.70
CA ALA A 172 10.46 -0.77 8.87
C ALA A 172 11.27 -1.57 9.90
N ILE A 173 12.60 -1.51 9.83
CA ILE A 173 13.50 -2.13 10.80
C ILE A 173 13.30 -1.55 12.20
N LYS A 174 13.28 -0.23 12.32
CA LYS A 174 13.02 0.47 13.58
C LYS A 174 11.69 0.06 14.22
N LEU A 175 10.67 -0.14 13.40
CA LEU A 175 9.33 -0.59 13.83
C LEU A 175 9.23 -2.11 14.01
N LYS A 176 10.31 -2.86 13.78
CA LYS A 176 10.36 -4.33 13.87
C LYS A 176 9.36 -5.03 12.94
N VAL A 177 9.17 -4.48 11.72
CA VAL A 177 8.39 -5.14 10.67
C VAL A 177 9.10 -6.43 10.26
N PRO A 178 8.41 -7.59 10.25
CA PRO A 178 9.01 -8.85 9.77
C PRO A 178 9.11 -8.79 8.24
N LEU A 179 10.23 -8.30 7.74
CA LEU A 179 10.47 -8.01 6.31
C LEU A 179 10.38 -9.25 5.44
N GLU A 180 10.74 -10.40 5.98
CA GLU A 180 10.66 -11.73 5.34
C GLU A 180 9.22 -12.18 5.06
N LEU A 181 8.25 -11.65 5.81
CA LEU A 181 6.83 -11.91 5.62
C LEU A 181 6.15 -10.94 4.65
N THR A 182 6.88 -9.93 4.14
CA THR A 182 6.35 -8.98 3.15
C THR A 182 6.55 -9.49 1.73
N TRP A 183 5.60 -9.21 0.84
CA TRP A 183 5.66 -9.62 -0.56
C TRP A 183 5.50 -8.44 -1.51
N SER A 184 6.50 -8.23 -2.37
CA SER A 184 6.49 -7.12 -3.34
C SER A 184 6.53 -7.60 -4.80
N CYS A 185 6.96 -8.83 -5.09
CA CYS A 185 7.15 -9.33 -6.44
C CYS A 185 5.85 -9.42 -7.23
N TYR A 186 5.82 -8.83 -8.43
CA TYR A 186 4.65 -8.86 -9.33
C TYR A 186 4.41 -10.22 -10.01
N GLN A 187 5.39 -11.12 -10.06
CA GLN A 187 5.27 -12.42 -10.72
C GLN A 187 4.54 -13.48 -9.87
N GLY A 188 4.51 -13.34 -8.56
CA GLY A 188 3.78 -14.25 -7.67
C GLY A 188 4.32 -15.68 -7.55
N GLY A 189 5.56 -15.93 -7.93
CA GLY A 189 6.21 -17.25 -7.83
C GLY A 189 6.46 -17.72 -6.38
N LYS A 190 7.08 -18.90 -6.21
CA LYS A 190 7.48 -19.41 -4.87
C LYS A 190 8.50 -18.49 -4.18
N LYS A 191 9.39 -17.87 -4.96
CA LYS A 191 10.39 -16.87 -4.54
C LYS A 191 10.20 -15.58 -5.35
N PRO A 192 10.65 -14.41 -4.86
CA PRO A 192 10.71 -13.19 -5.66
C PRO A 192 11.54 -13.42 -6.91
N CYS A 193 11.11 -12.83 -8.06
CA CYS A 193 11.79 -13.06 -9.35
C CYS A 193 13.12 -12.29 -9.50
N GLY A 194 13.39 -11.30 -8.66
CA GLY A 194 14.59 -10.45 -8.71
C GLY A 194 14.62 -9.42 -9.86
N VAL A 195 13.79 -9.58 -10.89
CA VAL A 195 13.93 -8.81 -12.16
C VAL A 195 12.79 -7.83 -12.45
N CYS A 196 11.61 -7.96 -11.82
CA CYS A 196 10.54 -6.98 -12.00
C CYS A 196 10.86 -5.67 -11.26
N ASP A 197 10.24 -4.57 -11.69
CA ASP A 197 10.50 -3.24 -11.12
C ASP A 197 10.38 -3.23 -9.59
N SER A 198 9.38 -3.91 -9.03
CA SER A 198 9.19 -3.95 -7.57
C SER A 198 10.30 -4.71 -6.85
N CYS A 199 10.82 -5.82 -7.40
CA CYS A 199 11.98 -6.51 -6.83
C CYS A 199 13.21 -5.63 -6.88
N ARG A 200 13.50 -5.00 -8.03
CA ARG A 200 14.67 -4.13 -8.21
C ARG A 200 14.65 -2.91 -7.28
N LEU A 201 13.49 -2.25 -7.15
CA LEU A 201 13.34 -1.13 -6.22
C LEU A 201 13.54 -1.58 -4.76
N ARG A 202 13.01 -2.75 -4.41
CA ARG A 202 13.23 -3.35 -3.09
C ARG A 202 14.71 -3.61 -2.85
N ASP A 203 15.39 -4.30 -3.78
CA ASP A 203 16.81 -4.67 -3.65
C ASP A 203 17.70 -3.43 -3.59
N LYS A 204 17.47 -2.44 -4.48
CA LYS A 204 18.16 -1.15 -4.43
C LYS A 204 17.95 -0.45 -3.08
N GLY A 205 16.70 -0.42 -2.60
CA GLY A 205 16.41 0.19 -1.30
C GLY A 205 17.14 -0.49 -0.14
N PHE A 206 17.27 -1.83 -0.14
CA PHE A 206 18.06 -2.54 0.85
C PHE A 206 19.55 -2.19 0.74
N THR A 207 20.10 -2.18 -0.47
CA THR A 207 21.50 -1.79 -0.70
C THR A 207 21.77 -0.39 -0.15
N SER A 208 20.96 0.60 -0.56
CA SER A 208 21.14 2.00 -0.06
C SER A 208 20.89 2.13 1.45
N ALA A 209 20.00 1.32 2.03
CA ALA A 209 19.73 1.39 3.47
C ALA A 209 20.91 0.94 4.34
N PHE A 210 21.71 -0.04 3.86
CA PHE A 210 22.79 -0.65 4.62
C PHE A 210 24.19 -0.23 4.18
N LEU A 211 24.40 0.08 2.89
CA LEU A 211 25.71 0.41 2.35
C LEU A 211 25.90 1.93 2.12
N GLY A 212 24.87 2.75 2.30
CA GLY A 212 24.86 4.14 1.91
C GLY A 212 24.60 4.29 0.39
N ASP A 213 24.25 5.51 -0.02
CA ASP A 213 24.21 5.84 -1.45
C ASP A 213 25.66 6.01 -1.93
N SER A 214 26.14 5.04 -2.74
CA SER A 214 27.42 5.13 -3.46
C SER A 214 27.25 5.99 -4.70
#